data_ce3c52e1934fd1f1337cc05160c1865b
#
_entry.id   ce3c52e1934fd1f1337cc05160c1865b
#
_cell.length_a   1.000
_cell.length_b   1.000
_cell.length_c   1.000
_cell.angle_alpha   90.00
_cell.angle_beta   90.00
_cell.angle_gamma   90.00
#
_symmetry.space_group_name_H-M   'P 1'
#
loop_
_entity.id
_entity.type
_entity.pdbx_description
1 polymer ?
#
loop_
_entity_poly.entity_id
_entity_poly.type
_entity_poly.pdbx_seq_one_letter_code
_entity_poly.pdbx_strand_id
1 'polypeptide(L)'
;MTIITHIGELVGIVPEGVLRKQGAEMDEVGSLRDAYLTIEGERISGFGNMSECPVPGPQDEVIDAEGGMVIPAFCDSHTHICYAGTREQEFIDKINGLSYEEIAARGGGILNSADLLHRTSEEELYSQTMARVREMIAKGTGAIEIKSGYGLTLEDELKMLRVIRRVKSDSPATIKATFLGAHAVGRAFKGRQNEYVNLVCEEMIPAVAAEGLAEYVDVFCDEGFFTVAETDRILSAGEAYGLIPKIHANELACSGGVQVAVKHNALSVDHLERTTDAEIEVLRNSRTMPTMLPGSSFFLGIPYGRAKEYVSAGLGLALASDYNPGSSPSGDMRFVMALGCIRMRLTPAQSFNACTLNSAYAMGVAEDLGSVTVGKLANLIVTKPVPSLAFIPYCHQTPFIAKVLLRGTHIC
;
A
#
# COMPACT_ATOMS: atom_id res chain seq x y z
N MET A 1 -9.20 -29.10 -7.34
CA MET A 1 -7.88 -28.46 -7.47
C MET A 1 -7.92 -27.55 -8.70
N THR A 2 -7.22 -26.41 -8.69
CA THR A 2 -6.99 -25.59 -9.91
C THR A 2 -5.53 -25.77 -10.32
N ILE A 3 -5.26 -25.98 -11.61
CA ILE A 3 -3.90 -26.17 -12.15
C ILE A 3 -3.66 -25.08 -13.19
N ILE A 4 -2.62 -24.27 -13.00
CA ILE A 4 -2.14 -23.33 -14.02
C ILE A 4 -1.03 -24.03 -14.79
N THR A 5 -1.23 -24.20 -16.10
CA THR A 5 -0.32 -24.93 -17.00
C THR A 5 0.36 -23.99 -17.98
N HIS A 6 1.39 -24.49 -18.67
CA HIS A 6 2.13 -23.77 -19.72
C HIS A 6 2.57 -22.36 -19.30
N ILE A 7 3.03 -22.25 -18.05
CA ILE A 7 3.60 -21.00 -17.51
C ILE A 7 4.97 -20.82 -18.15
N GLY A 8 5.15 -19.76 -18.96
CA GLY A 8 6.43 -19.45 -19.58
C GLY A 8 7.52 -19.16 -18.55
N GLU A 9 7.19 -18.38 -17.52
CA GLU A 9 8.04 -18.14 -16.36
C GLU A 9 7.18 -17.89 -15.11
N LEU A 10 7.35 -18.72 -14.08
CA LEU A 10 6.80 -18.50 -12.74
C LEU A 10 7.80 -17.67 -11.95
N VAL A 11 7.42 -16.48 -11.48
CA VAL A 11 8.32 -15.49 -10.89
C VAL A 11 7.85 -15.10 -9.50
N GLY A 12 8.80 -14.74 -8.63
CA GLY A 12 8.52 -14.34 -7.24
C GLY A 12 8.51 -15.54 -6.29
N ILE A 13 9.19 -16.63 -6.65
CA ILE A 13 9.36 -17.80 -5.79
C ILE A 13 10.25 -17.41 -4.61
N VAL A 14 9.75 -17.64 -3.40
CA VAL A 14 10.45 -17.36 -2.16
C VAL A 14 10.34 -18.55 -1.22
N PRO A 15 11.43 -18.95 -0.53
CA PRO A 15 11.38 -20.01 0.48
C PRO A 15 10.39 -19.69 1.61
N GLU A 16 9.85 -20.74 2.23
CA GLU A 16 9.00 -20.61 3.40
C GLU A 16 9.76 -19.88 4.54
N GLY A 17 9.03 -19.03 5.29
CA GLY A 17 9.58 -18.24 6.40
C GLY A 17 10.30 -16.95 5.99
N VAL A 18 10.59 -16.71 4.71
CA VAL A 18 11.12 -15.43 4.23
C VAL A 18 9.97 -14.44 4.05
N LEU A 19 9.90 -13.44 4.93
CA LEU A 19 8.79 -12.47 4.97
C LEU A 19 9.15 -11.12 4.36
N ARG A 20 10.44 -10.82 4.19
CA ARG A 20 10.94 -9.59 3.55
C ARG A 20 12.31 -9.83 2.96
N LYS A 21 12.72 -8.94 2.06
CA LYS A 21 14.08 -8.89 1.48
C LYS A 21 14.73 -7.56 1.80
N GLN A 22 16.04 -7.56 1.96
CA GLN A 22 16.81 -6.37 2.31
C GLN A 22 18.20 -6.38 1.66
N GLY A 23 18.78 -5.19 1.45
CA GLY A 23 20.08 -5.04 0.84
C GLY A 23 20.19 -5.77 -0.50
N ALA A 24 21.21 -6.61 -0.65
CA ALA A 24 21.46 -7.37 -1.88
C ALA A 24 20.34 -8.36 -2.23
N GLU A 25 19.62 -8.90 -1.22
CA GLU A 25 18.50 -9.83 -1.45
C GLU A 25 17.36 -9.17 -2.26
N MET A 26 17.27 -7.83 -2.24
CA MET A 26 16.27 -7.10 -3.03
C MET A 26 16.43 -7.33 -4.55
N ASP A 27 17.64 -7.67 -5.03
CA ASP A 27 17.90 -8.01 -6.44
C ASP A 27 17.61 -9.48 -6.78
N GLU A 28 17.32 -10.31 -5.78
CA GLU A 28 17.04 -11.71 -5.99
C GLU A 28 15.56 -11.93 -6.26
N VAL A 29 15.21 -12.49 -7.42
CA VAL A 29 13.85 -12.90 -7.75
C VAL A 29 13.91 -14.36 -8.18
N GLY A 30 13.42 -15.28 -7.34
CA GLY A 30 13.33 -16.70 -7.68
C GLY A 30 12.36 -16.89 -8.83
N SER A 31 12.76 -17.67 -9.83
CA SER A 31 11.89 -18.00 -10.96
C SER A 31 12.08 -19.43 -11.45
N LEU A 32 11.10 -19.96 -12.18
CA LEU A 32 11.09 -21.26 -12.82
C LEU A 32 10.47 -21.13 -14.22
N ARG A 33 11.20 -21.55 -15.24
CA ARG A 33 10.71 -21.57 -16.63
C ARG A 33 10.00 -22.87 -16.97
N ASP A 34 9.08 -22.79 -17.94
CA ASP A 34 8.27 -23.91 -18.41
C ASP A 34 7.64 -24.65 -17.21
N ALA A 35 6.79 -23.91 -16.49
CA ALA A 35 6.31 -24.32 -15.18
C ALA A 35 4.81 -24.63 -15.17
N TYR A 36 4.40 -25.32 -14.11
CA TYR A 36 3.00 -25.40 -13.67
C TYR A 36 2.89 -24.91 -12.22
N LEU A 37 1.67 -24.60 -11.78
CA LEU A 37 1.33 -24.28 -10.40
C LEU A 37 -0.03 -24.88 -10.06
N THR A 38 -0.15 -25.46 -8.86
CA THR A 38 -1.38 -26.06 -8.34
C THR A 38 -1.93 -25.25 -7.16
N ILE A 39 -3.26 -25.19 -7.08
CA ILE A 39 -3.99 -24.50 -6.02
C ILE A 39 -5.01 -25.47 -5.43
N GLU A 40 -5.01 -25.61 -4.10
CA GLU A 40 -6.01 -26.32 -3.34
C GLU A 40 -6.77 -25.35 -2.42
N GLY A 41 -8.09 -25.28 -2.58
CA GLY A 41 -8.88 -24.25 -1.92
C GLY A 41 -8.41 -22.87 -2.34
N GLU A 42 -7.94 -22.07 -1.38
CA GLU A 42 -7.46 -20.70 -1.61
C GLU A 42 -5.93 -20.61 -1.72
N ARG A 43 -5.19 -21.74 -1.57
CA ARG A 43 -3.74 -21.72 -1.34
C ARG A 43 -2.96 -22.43 -2.42
N ILE A 44 -1.75 -21.92 -2.67
CA ILE A 44 -0.76 -22.60 -3.52
C ILE A 44 -0.39 -23.93 -2.84
N SER A 45 -0.65 -25.04 -3.52
CA SER A 45 -0.33 -26.39 -3.01
C SER A 45 0.97 -26.95 -3.59
N GLY A 46 1.42 -26.44 -4.75
CA GLY A 46 2.66 -26.87 -5.36
C GLY A 46 2.97 -26.14 -6.65
N PHE A 47 4.18 -26.28 -7.13
CA PHE A 47 4.62 -25.85 -8.47
C PHE A 47 5.88 -26.66 -8.87
N GLY A 48 6.15 -26.74 -10.15
CA GLY A 48 7.29 -27.47 -10.69
C GLY A 48 7.44 -27.27 -12.20
N ASN A 49 8.36 -28.04 -12.80
CA ASN A 49 8.52 -28.03 -14.26
C ASN A 49 7.28 -28.64 -14.95
N MET A 50 6.91 -28.10 -16.11
CA MET A 50 5.72 -28.55 -16.84
C MET A 50 5.72 -30.04 -17.13
N SER A 51 6.91 -30.66 -17.33
CA SER A 51 7.07 -32.13 -17.52
C SER A 51 6.64 -32.97 -16.30
N GLU A 52 6.53 -32.36 -15.13
CA GLU A 52 6.11 -33.00 -13.87
C GLU A 52 4.67 -32.61 -13.49
N CYS A 53 3.97 -31.88 -14.38
CA CYS A 53 2.61 -31.41 -14.12
C CYS A 53 1.68 -32.60 -13.86
N PRO A 54 0.91 -32.61 -12.76
CA PRO A 54 -0.07 -33.64 -12.51
C PRO A 54 -1.12 -33.68 -13.60
N VAL A 55 -1.58 -34.88 -13.96
CA VAL A 55 -2.67 -35.07 -14.93
C VAL A 55 -3.97 -34.56 -14.29
N PRO A 56 -4.67 -33.58 -14.91
CA PRO A 56 -5.92 -33.09 -14.35
C PRO A 56 -6.97 -34.17 -14.23
N GLY A 57 -7.63 -34.23 -13.08
CA GLY A 57 -8.81 -35.06 -12.86
C GLY A 57 -10.08 -34.43 -13.45
N PRO A 58 -11.20 -35.20 -13.52
CA PRO A 58 -12.43 -34.75 -14.15
C PRO A 58 -13.09 -33.51 -13.48
N GLN A 59 -12.70 -33.17 -12.25
CA GLN A 59 -13.24 -32.05 -11.47
C GLN A 59 -12.23 -30.92 -11.27
N ASP A 60 -11.03 -31.06 -11.84
CA ASP A 60 -10.01 -30.02 -11.73
C ASP A 60 -10.25 -28.92 -12.76
N GLU A 61 -10.06 -27.69 -12.34
CA GLU A 61 -10.03 -26.54 -13.22
C GLU A 61 -8.62 -26.40 -13.81
N VAL A 62 -8.53 -26.21 -15.11
CA VAL A 62 -7.25 -25.97 -15.79
C VAL A 62 -7.25 -24.58 -16.38
N ILE A 63 -6.27 -23.79 -15.98
CA ILE A 63 -6.00 -22.46 -16.52
C ILE A 63 -4.73 -22.53 -17.36
N ASP A 64 -4.84 -22.38 -18.67
CA ASP A 64 -3.69 -22.28 -19.55
C ASP A 64 -3.12 -20.87 -19.48
N ALA A 65 -1.84 -20.74 -19.14
CA ALA A 65 -1.13 -19.45 -19.13
C ALA A 65 -0.58 -19.09 -20.52
N GLU A 66 -0.73 -19.96 -21.53
CA GLU A 66 -0.35 -19.71 -22.92
C GLU A 66 1.08 -19.16 -23.11
N GLY A 67 2.02 -19.61 -22.25
CA GLY A 67 3.40 -19.11 -22.24
C GLY A 67 3.58 -17.77 -21.54
N GLY A 68 2.53 -17.23 -20.89
CA GLY A 68 2.60 -16.03 -20.08
C GLY A 68 3.40 -16.22 -18.82
N MET A 69 3.77 -15.12 -18.18
CA MET A 69 4.41 -15.10 -16.86
C MET A 69 3.32 -15.20 -15.79
N VAL A 70 3.63 -15.93 -14.69
CA VAL A 70 2.80 -15.93 -13.47
C VAL A 70 3.60 -15.30 -12.34
N ILE A 71 3.04 -14.27 -11.71
CA ILE A 71 3.65 -13.52 -10.62
C ILE A 71 2.68 -13.40 -9.44
N PRO A 72 3.16 -13.19 -8.19
CA PRO A 72 2.27 -12.80 -7.10
C PRO A 72 1.57 -11.47 -7.42
N ALA A 73 0.32 -11.33 -7.01
CA ALA A 73 -0.39 -10.06 -7.10
C ALA A 73 0.32 -8.98 -6.28
N PHE A 74 0.23 -7.73 -6.73
CA PHE A 74 0.81 -6.60 -6.03
C PHE A 74 0.14 -6.39 -4.67
N CYS A 75 0.91 -5.88 -3.72
CA CYS A 75 0.43 -5.38 -2.44
C CYS A 75 0.61 -3.87 -2.40
N ASP A 76 -0.41 -3.14 -2.01
CA ASP A 76 -0.37 -1.68 -1.87
C ASP A 76 -0.55 -1.31 -0.40
N SER A 77 0.56 -1.01 0.27
CA SER A 77 0.64 -0.84 1.71
C SER A 77 0.31 0.57 2.20
N HIS A 78 -0.14 1.47 1.30
CA HIS A 78 -0.47 2.83 1.67
C HIS A 78 -1.45 3.45 0.67
N THR A 79 -2.72 3.53 1.05
CA THR A 79 -3.75 4.23 0.27
C THR A 79 -4.73 4.99 1.15
N HIS A 80 -5.34 6.03 0.57
CA HIS A 80 -6.43 6.79 1.16
C HIS A 80 -7.68 6.72 0.26
N ILE A 81 -7.94 5.57 -0.36
CA ILE A 81 -9.01 5.43 -1.36
C ILE A 81 -10.43 5.57 -0.82
N CYS A 82 -10.60 5.60 0.51
CA CYS A 82 -11.87 5.93 1.15
C CYS A 82 -12.02 7.46 1.24
N TYR A 83 -12.36 8.08 0.11
CA TYR A 83 -12.62 9.53 0.02
C TYR A 83 -13.81 9.82 -0.87
N ALA A 84 -14.46 10.97 -0.63
CA ALA A 84 -15.58 11.46 -1.42
C ALA A 84 -15.12 12.40 -2.54
N GLY A 85 -15.68 12.22 -3.74
CA GLY A 85 -15.42 13.06 -4.91
C GLY A 85 -13.97 13.03 -5.40
N THR A 86 -13.54 14.12 -6.01
CA THR A 86 -12.21 14.30 -6.58
C THR A 86 -11.68 15.70 -6.27
N ARG A 87 -10.40 15.96 -6.58
CA ARG A 87 -9.76 17.26 -6.36
C ARG A 87 -9.13 17.79 -7.65
N GLU A 88 -9.72 17.50 -8.80
CA GLU A 88 -9.22 17.94 -10.12
C GLU A 88 -9.18 19.46 -10.27
N GLN A 89 -10.01 20.21 -9.55
CA GLN A 89 -9.93 21.68 -9.57
C GLN A 89 -8.62 22.17 -8.93
N GLU A 90 -8.17 21.54 -7.85
CA GLU A 90 -6.88 21.87 -7.23
C GLU A 90 -5.70 21.51 -8.15
N PHE A 91 -5.84 20.44 -8.93
CA PHE A 91 -4.86 20.10 -9.97
C PHE A 91 -4.77 21.21 -11.03
N ILE A 92 -5.90 21.76 -11.50
CA ILE A 92 -5.94 22.89 -12.42
C ILE A 92 -5.28 24.12 -11.77
N ASP A 93 -5.57 24.41 -10.52
CA ASP A 93 -5.01 25.55 -9.79
C ASP A 93 -3.47 25.43 -9.68
N LYS A 94 -2.95 24.24 -9.39
CA LYS A 94 -1.48 23.96 -9.39
C LYS A 94 -0.85 24.20 -10.76
N ILE A 95 -1.46 23.73 -11.84
CA ILE A 95 -0.97 23.94 -13.21
C ILE A 95 -0.92 25.43 -13.55
N ASN A 96 -1.87 26.20 -13.03
CA ASN A 96 -1.90 27.66 -13.17
C ASN A 96 -0.92 28.40 -12.26
N GLY A 97 -0.12 27.68 -11.47
CA GLY A 97 0.97 28.22 -10.67
C GLY A 97 0.56 28.73 -9.28
N LEU A 98 -0.65 28.37 -8.80
CA LEU A 98 -1.06 28.70 -7.43
C LEU A 98 -0.21 27.91 -6.42
N SER A 99 0.20 28.59 -5.35
CA SER A 99 0.88 27.95 -4.22
C SER A 99 -0.09 27.07 -3.41
N TYR A 100 0.48 26.21 -2.59
CA TYR A 100 -0.31 25.37 -1.66
C TYR A 100 -1.17 26.23 -0.72
N GLU A 101 -0.60 27.34 -0.21
CA GLU A 101 -1.31 28.30 0.67
C GLU A 101 -2.48 28.97 -0.05
N GLU A 102 -2.30 29.35 -1.32
CA GLU A 102 -3.36 29.97 -2.13
C GLU A 102 -4.49 28.99 -2.40
N ILE A 103 -4.16 27.71 -2.70
CA ILE A 103 -5.14 26.63 -2.88
C ILE A 103 -5.87 26.37 -1.56
N ALA A 104 -5.16 26.27 -0.44
CA ALA A 104 -5.76 26.08 0.88
C ALA A 104 -6.67 27.27 1.28
N ALA A 105 -6.27 28.52 0.97
CA ALA A 105 -7.08 29.72 1.21
C ALA A 105 -8.38 29.72 0.39
N ARG A 106 -8.40 29.07 -0.78
CA ARG A 106 -9.60 28.87 -1.60
C ARG A 106 -10.47 27.69 -1.11
N GLY A 107 -10.11 27.05 0.01
CA GLY A 107 -10.83 25.93 0.59
C GLY A 107 -10.38 24.56 0.10
N GLY A 108 -9.23 24.46 -0.58
CA GLY A 108 -8.62 23.22 -1.00
C GLY A 108 -7.94 22.44 0.13
N GLY A 109 -7.29 21.32 -0.23
CA GLY A 109 -6.53 20.49 0.69
C GLY A 109 -7.36 19.42 1.41
N ILE A 110 -6.76 18.81 2.44
CA ILE A 110 -7.38 17.76 3.26
C ILE A 110 -8.72 18.22 3.84
N LEU A 111 -8.82 19.48 4.28
CA LEU A 111 -10.03 20.03 4.88
C LEU A 111 -11.20 20.14 3.90
N ASN A 112 -10.94 20.36 2.61
CA ASN A 112 -11.96 20.32 1.57
C ASN A 112 -12.52 18.89 1.37
N SER A 113 -11.61 17.92 1.34
CA SER A 113 -12.03 16.51 1.29
C SER A 113 -12.86 16.12 2.52
N ALA A 114 -12.52 16.63 3.71
CA ALA A 114 -13.27 16.39 4.94
C ALA A 114 -14.68 17.02 4.88
N ASP A 115 -14.81 18.26 4.41
CA ASP A 115 -16.11 18.92 4.25
C ASP A 115 -17.02 18.20 3.25
N LEU A 116 -16.45 17.64 2.17
CA LEU A 116 -17.21 16.87 1.20
C LEU A 116 -17.61 15.49 1.79
N LEU A 117 -16.69 14.81 2.46
CA LEU A 117 -16.94 13.53 3.11
C LEU A 117 -18.02 13.63 4.18
N HIS A 118 -18.02 14.72 4.95
CA HIS A 118 -19.05 14.99 5.97
C HIS A 118 -20.46 14.97 5.38
N ARG A 119 -20.65 15.53 4.17
CA ARG A 119 -21.94 15.59 3.47
C ARG A 119 -22.28 14.33 2.66
N THR A 120 -21.31 13.44 2.45
CA THR A 120 -21.48 12.23 1.66
C THR A 120 -22.05 11.11 2.53
N SER A 121 -23.08 10.44 2.05
CA SER A 121 -23.66 9.29 2.76
C SER A 121 -22.67 8.11 2.82
N GLU A 122 -22.86 7.24 3.81
CA GLU A 122 -22.04 6.03 3.96
C GLU A 122 -22.17 5.12 2.72
N GLU A 123 -23.37 4.99 2.14
CA GLU A 123 -23.61 4.18 0.95
C GLU A 123 -22.90 4.73 -0.29
N GLU A 124 -22.90 6.02 -0.49
CA GLU A 124 -22.18 6.64 -1.60
C GLU A 124 -20.66 6.55 -1.42
N LEU A 125 -20.16 6.78 -0.20
CA LEU A 125 -18.74 6.63 0.12
C LEU A 125 -18.29 5.18 -0.11
N TYR A 126 -19.10 4.19 0.29
CA TYR A 126 -18.86 2.78 0.01
C TYR A 126 -18.80 2.50 -1.49
N SER A 127 -19.77 2.99 -2.25
CA SER A 127 -19.84 2.78 -3.71
C SER A 127 -18.59 3.33 -4.41
N GLN A 128 -18.17 4.54 -4.07
CA GLN A 128 -16.97 5.18 -4.60
C GLN A 128 -15.68 4.44 -4.21
N THR A 129 -15.57 4.01 -2.96
CA THR A 129 -14.42 3.26 -2.46
C THR A 129 -14.31 1.89 -3.14
N MET A 130 -15.42 1.17 -3.24
CA MET A 130 -15.44 -0.14 -3.90
C MET A 130 -15.13 -0.05 -5.40
N ALA A 131 -15.53 1.03 -6.08
CA ALA A 131 -15.16 1.26 -7.48
C ALA A 131 -13.64 1.37 -7.65
N ARG A 132 -12.95 2.09 -6.76
CA ARG A 132 -11.48 2.21 -6.75
C ARG A 132 -10.80 0.87 -6.42
N VAL A 133 -11.34 0.11 -5.47
CA VAL A 133 -10.83 -1.24 -5.15
C VAL A 133 -10.91 -2.15 -6.38
N ARG A 134 -12.04 -2.15 -7.10
CA ARG A 134 -12.20 -2.94 -8.34
C ARG A 134 -11.21 -2.51 -9.42
N GLU A 135 -10.97 -1.20 -9.57
CA GLU A 135 -9.97 -0.66 -10.49
C GLU A 135 -8.56 -1.19 -10.14
N MET A 136 -8.18 -1.16 -8.86
CA MET A 136 -6.88 -1.65 -8.41
C MET A 136 -6.73 -3.17 -8.62
N ILE A 137 -7.77 -3.94 -8.33
CA ILE A 137 -7.79 -5.40 -8.60
C ILE A 137 -7.57 -5.69 -10.08
N ALA A 138 -8.29 -5.00 -10.97
CA ALA A 138 -8.15 -5.16 -12.41
C ALA A 138 -6.73 -4.81 -12.91
N LYS A 139 -5.98 -4.01 -12.16
CA LYS A 139 -4.57 -3.69 -12.40
C LYS A 139 -3.58 -4.62 -11.68
N GLY A 140 -4.08 -5.69 -11.02
CA GLY A 140 -3.28 -6.75 -10.41
C GLY A 140 -2.98 -6.57 -8.92
N THR A 141 -3.62 -5.62 -8.22
CA THR A 141 -3.43 -5.46 -6.78
C THR A 141 -4.33 -6.42 -6.01
N GLY A 142 -3.73 -7.32 -5.20
CA GLY A 142 -4.43 -8.35 -4.45
C GLY A 142 -4.53 -8.09 -2.94
N ALA A 143 -3.80 -7.09 -2.44
CA ALA A 143 -3.85 -6.64 -1.04
C ALA A 143 -3.75 -5.11 -0.99
N ILE A 144 -4.61 -4.47 -0.20
CA ILE A 144 -4.74 -3.01 -0.15
C ILE A 144 -4.88 -2.58 1.31
N GLU A 145 -4.02 -1.69 1.78
CA GLU A 145 -4.23 -0.95 3.01
C GLU A 145 -5.05 0.30 2.71
N ILE A 146 -6.15 0.50 3.45
CA ILE A 146 -7.02 1.67 3.31
C ILE A 146 -7.00 2.45 4.63
N LYS A 147 -6.56 3.70 4.55
CA LYS A 147 -6.52 4.62 5.70
C LYS A 147 -7.79 5.47 5.76
N SER A 148 -8.24 5.79 6.96
CA SER A 148 -9.17 6.89 7.22
C SER A 148 -8.44 8.25 7.10
N GLY A 149 -8.87 9.30 7.79
CA GLY A 149 -8.12 10.56 7.86
C GLY A 149 -8.69 11.70 7.03
N TYR A 150 -9.82 11.50 6.38
CA TYR A 150 -10.63 12.58 5.80
C TYR A 150 -11.91 12.85 6.59
N GLY A 151 -12.12 12.19 7.73
CA GLY A 151 -13.24 12.46 8.63
C GLY A 151 -12.97 13.68 9.50
N LEU A 152 -11.84 13.69 10.20
CA LEU A 152 -11.36 14.73 11.11
C LEU A 152 -12.34 15.07 12.26
N THR A 153 -13.37 14.25 12.44
CA THR A 153 -14.30 14.23 13.56
C THR A 153 -14.51 12.79 14.01
N LEU A 154 -14.94 12.56 15.23
CA LEU A 154 -15.23 11.22 15.73
C LEU A 154 -16.23 10.49 14.80
N GLU A 155 -17.35 11.14 14.47
CA GLU A 155 -18.42 10.54 13.68
C GLU A 155 -17.97 10.18 12.26
N ASP A 156 -17.26 11.09 11.58
CA ASP A 156 -16.85 10.88 10.20
C ASP A 156 -15.67 9.90 10.07
N GLU A 157 -14.74 9.87 11.04
CA GLU A 157 -13.69 8.85 11.08
C GLU A 157 -14.30 7.44 11.28
N LEU A 158 -15.26 7.30 12.19
CA LEU A 158 -15.99 6.04 12.36
C LEU A 158 -16.78 5.66 11.10
N LYS A 159 -17.43 6.63 10.42
CA LYS A 159 -18.11 6.42 9.13
C LYS A 159 -17.15 5.85 8.09
N MET A 160 -15.96 6.45 7.91
CA MET A 160 -14.95 5.95 6.99
C MET A 160 -14.53 4.52 7.32
N LEU A 161 -14.21 4.24 8.56
CA LEU A 161 -13.75 2.91 9.00
C LEU A 161 -14.85 1.85 8.89
N ARG A 162 -16.12 2.19 9.12
CA ARG A 162 -17.25 1.30 8.87
C ARG A 162 -17.41 0.98 7.39
N VAL A 163 -17.22 1.97 6.50
CA VAL A 163 -17.15 1.75 5.04
C VAL A 163 -16.00 0.81 4.69
N ILE A 164 -14.81 1.03 5.24
CA ILE A 164 -13.64 0.17 5.00
C ILE A 164 -13.92 -1.27 5.48
N ARG A 165 -14.55 -1.45 6.65
CA ARG A 165 -14.99 -2.77 7.15
C ARG A 165 -15.94 -3.47 6.18
N ARG A 166 -16.91 -2.74 5.60
CA ARG A 166 -17.82 -3.28 4.60
C ARG A 166 -17.08 -3.65 3.31
N VAL A 167 -16.17 -2.79 2.84
CA VAL A 167 -15.31 -3.08 1.69
C VAL A 167 -14.47 -4.35 1.92
N LYS A 168 -13.92 -4.52 3.13
CA LYS A 168 -13.17 -5.72 3.53
C LYS A 168 -14.01 -6.99 3.47
N SER A 169 -15.29 -6.91 3.83
CA SER A 169 -16.23 -8.04 3.75
C SER A 169 -16.59 -8.41 2.30
N ASP A 170 -16.76 -7.41 1.45
CA ASP A 170 -17.34 -7.57 0.12
C ASP A 170 -16.29 -7.72 -1.00
N SER A 171 -15.01 -7.43 -0.71
CA SER A 171 -13.91 -7.50 -1.67
C SER A 171 -13.21 -8.86 -1.65
N PRO A 172 -12.84 -9.42 -2.82
CA PRO A 172 -11.98 -10.59 -2.88
C PRO A 172 -10.52 -10.27 -2.52
N ALA A 173 -10.08 -9.00 -2.58
CA ALA A 173 -8.75 -8.58 -2.15
C ALA A 173 -8.63 -8.59 -0.62
N THR A 174 -7.41 -8.78 -0.13
CA THR A 174 -7.11 -8.63 1.30
C THR A 174 -7.06 -7.15 1.65
N ILE A 175 -7.99 -6.70 2.49
CA ILE A 175 -8.07 -5.31 2.95
C ILE A 175 -7.56 -5.20 4.39
N LYS A 176 -6.70 -4.20 4.64
CA LYS A 176 -6.26 -3.78 5.98
C LYS A 176 -6.73 -2.36 6.24
N ALA A 177 -7.23 -2.10 7.45
CA ALA A 177 -7.77 -0.81 7.85
C ALA A 177 -6.81 -0.08 8.80
N THR A 178 -6.55 1.20 8.49
CA THR A 178 -5.71 2.08 9.30
C THR A 178 -6.52 3.27 9.79
N PHE A 179 -6.53 3.48 11.10
CA PHE A 179 -7.07 4.70 11.68
C PHE A 179 -6.04 5.83 11.57
N LEU A 180 -6.38 6.91 10.87
CA LEU A 180 -5.54 8.09 10.66
C LEU A 180 -6.29 9.38 11.08
N GLY A 181 -6.92 9.39 12.25
CA GLY A 181 -7.57 10.61 12.76
C GLY A 181 -6.61 11.81 12.89
N ALA A 182 -5.32 11.54 13.03
CA ALA A 182 -4.25 12.54 13.06
C ALA A 182 -3.62 12.78 11.67
N HIS A 183 -4.43 12.95 10.63
CA HIS A 183 -4.00 13.35 9.29
C HIS A 183 -3.89 14.87 9.15
N ALA A 184 -4.83 15.60 9.75
CA ALA A 184 -4.81 17.05 9.88
C ALA A 184 -5.67 17.47 11.07
N VAL A 185 -5.54 18.71 11.52
CA VAL A 185 -6.41 19.26 12.58
C VAL A 185 -7.76 19.66 12.00
N GLY A 186 -8.83 19.07 12.52
CA GLY A 186 -10.20 19.37 12.07
C GLY A 186 -10.56 20.85 12.23
N ARG A 187 -11.40 21.38 11.33
CA ARG A 187 -11.75 22.83 11.29
C ARG A 187 -12.26 23.36 12.62
N ALA A 188 -13.04 22.58 13.37
CA ALA A 188 -13.57 22.97 14.67
C ALA A 188 -12.46 23.21 15.72
N PHE A 189 -11.26 22.71 15.48
CA PHE A 189 -10.11 22.83 16.38
C PHE A 189 -9.01 23.75 15.85
N LYS A 190 -9.30 24.60 14.85
CA LYS A 190 -8.32 25.55 14.32
C LYS A 190 -7.67 26.37 15.44
N GLY A 191 -6.33 26.31 15.56
CA GLY A 191 -5.55 26.96 16.61
C GLY A 191 -5.63 26.28 17.99
N ARG A 192 -6.26 25.11 18.09
CA ARG A 192 -6.40 24.32 19.33
C ARG A 192 -5.94 22.88 19.14
N GLN A 193 -4.75 22.71 18.51
CA GLN A 193 -4.21 21.39 18.13
C GLN A 193 -4.12 20.42 19.29
N ASN A 194 -3.70 20.89 20.48
CA ASN A 194 -3.62 20.03 21.67
C ASN A 194 -4.98 19.45 22.08
N GLU A 195 -6.08 20.23 21.93
CA GLU A 195 -7.43 19.73 22.18
C GLU A 195 -7.85 18.68 21.13
N TYR A 196 -7.42 18.86 19.88
CA TYR A 196 -7.65 17.86 18.84
C TYR A 196 -6.90 16.56 19.11
N VAL A 197 -5.64 16.64 19.56
CA VAL A 197 -4.86 15.47 19.99
C VAL A 197 -5.55 14.76 21.17
N ASN A 198 -6.14 15.51 22.13
CA ASN A 198 -6.95 14.91 23.19
C ASN A 198 -8.15 14.14 22.61
N LEU A 199 -8.90 14.75 21.68
CA LEU A 199 -10.02 14.08 21.01
C LEU A 199 -9.58 12.77 20.34
N VAL A 200 -8.44 12.79 19.61
CA VAL A 200 -7.90 11.59 18.96
C VAL A 200 -7.57 10.50 19.98
N CYS A 201 -6.86 10.86 21.06
CA CYS A 201 -6.39 9.89 22.06
C CYS A 201 -7.50 9.38 22.99
N GLU A 202 -8.41 10.26 23.41
CA GLU A 202 -9.33 10.00 24.51
C GLU A 202 -10.74 9.59 24.06
N GLU A 203 -11.09 9.89 22.78
CA GLU A 203 -12.41 9.58 22.24
C GLU A 203 -12.32 8.73 20.95
N MET A 204 -11.55 9.15 19.92
CA MET A 204 -11.53 8.46 18.64
C MET A 204 -10.90 7.07 18.74
N ILE A 205 -9.69 6.94 19.27
CA ILE A 205 -8.99 5.65 19.42
C ILE A 205 -9.80 4.65 20.24
N PRO A 206 -10.33 5.00 21.44
CA PRO A 206 -11.21 4.11 22.18
C PRO A 206 -12.44 3.65 21.41
N ALA A 207 -13.09 4.55 20.66
CA ALA A 207 -14.27 4.22 19.86
C ALA A 207 -13.94 3.28 18.69
N VAL A 208 -12.84 3.52 17.98
CA VAL A 208 -12.33 2.65 16.92
C VAL A 208 -12.03 1.25 17.44
N ALA A 209 -11.37 1.17 18.59
CA ALA A 209 -11.03 -0.09 19.24
C ALA A 209 -12.29 -0.85 19.73
N ALA A 210 -13.24 -0.14 20.32
CA ALA A 210 -14.49 -0.73 20.81
C ALA A 210 -15.31 -1.39 19.71
N GLU A 211 -15.27 -0.88 18.46
CA GLU A 211 -15.93 -1.47 17.30
C GLU A 211 -15.01 -2.43 16.50
N GLY A 212 -13.72 -2.55 16.84
CA GLY A 212 -12.76 -3.38 16.11
C GLY A 212 -12.59 -2.94 14.64
N LEU A 213 -12.51 -1.64 14.38
CA LEU A 213 -12.60 -1.08 13.03
C LEU A 213 -11.26 -0.98 12.30
N ALA A 214 -10.14 -1.00 13.01
CA ALA A 214 -8.82 -0.85 12.42
C ALA A 214 -7.81 -1.81 13.06
N GLU A 215 -6.80 -2.22 12.28
CA GLU A 215 -5.64 -2.95 12.76
C GLU A 215 -4.49 -2.01 13.12
N TYR A 216 -4.43 -0.83 12.49
CA TYR A 216 -3.30 0.11 12.59
C TYR A 216 -3.75 1.47 13.06
N VAL A 217 -2.83 2.19 13.71
CA VAL A 217 -2.91 3.63 13.99
C VAL A 217 -1.78 4.33 13.26
N ASP A 218 -2.08 5.47 12.64
CA ASP A 218 -1.14 6.25 11.86
C ASP A 218 -1.25 7.74 12.21
N VAL A 219 -0.16 8.47 12.05
CA VAL A 219 -0.06 9.92 12.34
C VAL A 219 0.76 10.59 11.24
N PHE A 220 0.31 11.73 10.76
CA PHE A 220 1.10 12.58 9.87
C PHE A 220 2.07 13.44 10.70
N CYS A 221 3.26 12.89 10.94
CA CYS A 221 4.34 13.51 11.71
C CYS A 221 5.25 14.33 10.80
N ASP A 222 4.90 15.58 10.52
CA ASP A 222 5.70 16.44 9.67
C ASP A 222 5.54 17.92 10.02
N GLU A 223 6.36 18.78 9.41
CA GLU A 223 6.32 20.22 9.60
C GLU A 223 4.94 20.80 9.20
N GLY A 224 4.31 21.50 10.11
CA GLY A 224 2.96 22.07 9.91
C GLY A 224 1.80 21.11 10.22
N PHE A 225 2.09 19.85 10.59
CA PHE A 225 1.11 18.86 11.00
C PHE A 225 1.32 18.45 12.48
N PHE A 226 1.53 17.17 12.79
CA PHE A 226 1.72 16.73 14.16
C PHE A 226 3.21 16.65 14.53
N THR A 227 3.54 17.15 15.71
CA THR A 227 4.89 17.13 16.25
C THR A 227 5.29 15.73 16.71
N VAL A 228 6.60 15.50 16.91
CA VAL A 228 7.15 14.28 17.51
C VAL A 228 6.47 13.91 18.83
N ALA A 229 6.25 14.90 19.71
CA ALA A 229 5.62 14.66 21.03
C ALA A 229 4.14 14.28 20.93
N GLU A 230 3.41 14.91 20.03
CA GLU A 230 2.00 14.58 19.76
C GLU A 230 1.87 13.21 19.10
N THR A 231 2.76 12.91 18.15
CA THR A 231 2.86 11.59 17.50
C THR A 231 3.13 10.48 18.50
N ASP A 232 4.12 10.68 19.37
CA ASP A 232 4.48 9.73 20.44
C ASP A 232 3.27 9.45 21.36
N ARG A 233 2.51 10.48 21.71
CA ARG A 233 1.30 10.36 22.54
C ARG A 233 0.19 9.59 21.82
N ILE A 234 -0.07 9.90 20.55
CA ILE A 234 -1.15 9.26 19.75
C ILE A 234 -0.82 7.78 19.52
N LEU A 235 0.42 7.46 19.15
CA LEU A 235 0.83 6.08 18.95
C LEU A 235 0.76 5.27 20.25
N SER A 236 1.24 5.85 21.37
CA SER A 236 1.11 5.21 22.68
C SER A 236 -0.35 4.93 23.07
N ALA A 237 -1.26 5.86 22.73
CA ALA A 237 -2.70 5.64 22.95
C ALA A 237 -3.22 4.50 22.07
N GLY A 238 -2.83 4.44 20.79
CA GLY A 238 -3.20 3.34 19.88
C GLY A 238 -2.70 1.97 20.35
N GLU A 239 -1.43 1.89 20.76
CA GLU A 239 -0.82 0.67 21.29
C GLU A 239 -1.54 0.15 22.53
N ALA A 240 -2.00 1.05 23.43
CA ALA A 240 -2.76 0.68 24.61
C ALA A 240 -4.10 -0.03 24.27
N TYR A 241 -4.62 0.18 23.08
CA TYR A 241 -5.81 -0.49 22.55
C TYR A 241 -5.48 -1.60 21.53
N GLY A 242 -4.21 -1.97 21.38
CA GLY A 242 -3.77 -3.07 20.51
C GLY A 242 -3.64 -2.70 19.03
N LEU A 243 -3.71 -1.41 18.67
CA LEU A 243 -3.44 -0.97 17.31
C LEU A 243 -1.93 -0.94 17.04
N ILE A 244 -1.51 -1.42 15.88
CA ILE A 244 -0.11 -1.44 15.50
C ILE A 244 0.27 -0.09 14.87
N PRO A 245 1.36 0.57 15.31
CA PRO A 245 1.80 1.85 14.78
C PRO A 245 2.25 1.80 13.31
N LYS A 246 1.90 2.85 12.58
CA LYS A 246 2.46 3.28 11.29
C LYS A 246 2.65 4.79 11.35
N ILE A 247 3.46 5.38 10.47
CA ILE A 247 3.70 6.83 10.48
C ILE A 247 3.90 7.35 9.06
N HIS A 248 3.22 8.45 8.70
CA HIS A 248 3.66 9.34 7.63
C HIS A 248 4.76 10.24 8.17
N ALA A 249 5.92 10.24 7.55
CA ALA A 249 7.05 11.03 8.02
C ALA A 249 7.97 11.47 6.88
N ASN A 250 8.56 12.63 7.07
CA ASN A 250 9.62 13.16 6.19
C ASN A 250 9.16 13.35 4.73
N GLU A 251 7.90 13.69 4.52
CA GLU A 251 7.39 14.13 3.21
C GLU A 251 7.85 15.57 2.92
N LEU A 252 7.67 16.47 3.89
CA LEU A 252 7.92 17.90 3.75
C LEU A 252 9.29 18.30 4.35
N ALA A 253 9.64 17.74 5.51
CA ALA A 253 10.89 18.06 6.23
C ALA A 253 11.40 16.84 7.03
N CYS A 254 12.67 16.89 7.46
CA CYS A 254 13.21 15.93 8.43
C CYS A 254 12.69 16.29 9.84
N SER A 255 11.49 15.84 10.17
CA SER A 255 10.75 16.25 11.37
C SER A 255 10.96 15.38 12.60
N GLY A 256 11.76 14.29 12.49
CA GLY A 256 11.97 13.32 13.59
C GLY A 256 10.96 12.18 13.63
N GLY A 257 10.05 12.10 12.66
CA GLY A 257 9.03 11.04 12.57
C GLY A 257 9.62 9.64 12.42
N VAL A 258 10.76 9.50 11.70
CA VAL A 258 11.46 8.21 11.55
C VAL A 258 11.93 7.68 12.90
N GLN A 259 12.48 8.54 13.76
CA GLN A 259 12.95 8.17 15.09
C GLN A 259 11.79 7.71 15.98
N VAL A 260 10.63 8.36 15.90
CA VAL A 260 9.41 7.96 16.59
C VAL A 260 8.89 6.63 16.06
N ALA A 261 8.89 6.42 14.75
CA ALA A 261 8.51 5.14 14.15
C ALA A 261 9.31 3.98 14.73
N VAL A 262 10.63 4.12 14.78
CA VAL A 262 11.52 3.09 15.32
C VAL A 262 11.32 2.89 16.83
N LYS A 263 11.10 3.98 17.59
CA LYS A 263 10.79 3.92 19.03
C LYS A 263 9.57 3.07 19.32
N HIS A 264 8.51 3.20 18.52
CA HIS A 264 7.26 2.47 18.66
C HIS A 264 7.25 1.13 17.92
N ASN A 265 8.38 0.68 17.35
CA ASN A 265 8.43 -0.51 16.49
C ASN A 265 7.34 -0.49 15.41
N ALA A 266 7.08 0.68 14.83
CA ALA A 266 6.08 0.85 13.81
C ALA A 266 6.28 -0.17 12.67
N LEU A 267 5.18 -0.70 12.13
CA LEU A 267 5.24 -1.69 11.06
C LEU A 267 5.87 -1.09 9.80
N SER A 268 5.53 0.17 9.48
CA SER A 268 6.18 0.95 8.43
C SER A 268 6.32 2.42 8.82
N VAL A 269 7.23 3.09 8.12
CA VAL A 269 7.35 4.55 8.07
C VAL A 269 7.30 4.95 6.61
N ASP A 270 6.34 5.78 6.28
CA ASP A 270 5.88 6.00 4.92
C ASP A 270 6.24 7.42 4.45
N HIS A 271 6.40 7.67 3.13
CA HIS A 271 6.89 8.85 2.42
C HIS A 271 8.40 8.90 2.28
N LEU A 272 9.13 9.52 3.20
CA LEU A 272 10.60 9.54 3.22
C LEU A 272 11.26 10.32 2.06
N GLU A 273 10.54 11.30 1.47
CA GLU A 273 11.09 12.19 0.44
C GLU A 273 12.25 13.02 0.97
N ARG A 274 12.20 13.38 2.26
CA ARG A 274 13.19 14.22 2.96
C ARG A 274 13.91 13.39 4.02
N THR A 275 14.96 12.68 3.60
CA THR A 275 15.75 11.86 4.52
C THR A 275 17.24 12.13 4.37
N THR A 276 17.95 12.01 5.47
CA THR A 276 19.40 12.09 5.57
C THR A 276 20.01 10.72 5.88
N ASP A 277 21.33 10.64 6.00
CA ASP A 277 22.01 9.40 6.41
C ASP A 277 21.67 9.01 7.86
N ALA A 278 21.24 9.98 8.69
CA ALA A 278 20.84 9.72 10.07
C ALA A 278 19.58 8.87 10.15
N GLU A 279 18.57 9.15 9.33
CA GLU A 279 17.33 8.35 9.26
C GLU A 279 17.61 6.94 8.73
N ILE A 280 18.48 6.81 7.72
CA ILE A 280 18.91 5.51 7.19
C ILE A 280 19.58 4.68 8.30
N GLU A 281 20.46 5.29 9.10
CA GLU A 281 21.15 4.59 10.19
C GLU A 281 20.19 4.16 11.31
N VAL A 282 19.22 5.00 11.67
CA VAL A 282 18.18 4.65 12.66
C VAL A 282 17.38 3.45 12.21
N LEU A 283 16.99 3.40 10.92
CA LEU A 283 16.19 2.31 10.36
C LEU A 283 16.98 1.00 10.23
N ARG A 284 18.31 1.06 10.03
CA ARG A 284 19.17 -0.12 9.80
C ARG A 284 19.03 -1.19 10.88
N ASN A 285 18.85 -0.80 12.12
CA ASN A 285 18.73 -1.70 13.27
C ASN A 285 17.28 -1.93 13.72
N SER A 286 16.31 -1.60 12.86
CA SER A 286 14.89 -1.73 13.16
C SER A 286 14.20 -2.82 12.34
N ARG A 287 12.95 -3.11 12.71
CA ARG A 287 12.04 -3.95 11.92
C ARG A 287 11.05 -3.11 11.10
N THR A 288 11.03 -1.81 11.33
CA THR A 288 10.15 -0.87 10.62
C THR A 288 10.49 -0.86 9.14
N MET A 289 9.49 -1.09 8.28
CA MET A 289 9.68 -1.09 6.84
C MET A 289 9.62 0.35 6.31
N PRO A 290 10.72 0.88 5.73
CA PRO A 290 10.64 2.11 4.97
C PRO A 290 9.76 1.90 3.73
N THR A 291 8.74 2.74 3.57
CA THR A 291 7.79 2.66 2.45
C THR A 291 7.81 3.98 1.70
N MET A 292 8.18 3.94 0.41
CA MET A 292 8.27 5.15 -0.40
C MET A 292 7.09 5.24 -1.38
N LEU A 293 6.65 6.48 -1.65
CA LEU A 293 5.40 6.78 -2.36
C LEU A 293 5.70 7.60 -3.64
N PRO A 294 6.34 6.97 -4.66
CA PRO A 294 6.83 7.72 -5.82
C PRO A 294 5.72 8.33 -6.68
N GLY A 295 4.47 7.86 -6.56
CA GLY A 295 3.32 8.45 -7.21
C GLY A 295 3.03 9.87 -6.72
N SER A 296 3.15 10.08 -5.41
CA SER A 296 3.01 11.39 -4.76
C SER A 296 4.11 12.35 -5.20
N SER A 297 5.37 11.94 -5.13
CA SER A 297 6.51 12.73 -5.62
C SER A 297 6.35 13.13 -7.09
N PHE A 298 5.84 12.19 -7.93
CA PHE A 298 5.59 12.46 -9.35
C PHE A 298 4.51 13.53 -9.54
N PHE A 299 3.35 13.36 -8.91
CA PHE A 299 2.20 14.23 -9.11
C PHE A 299 2.43 15.64 -8.54
N LEU A 300 3.13 15.73 -7.40
CA LEU A 300 3.45 17.00 -6.76
C LEU A 300 4.66 17.71 -7.38
N GLY A 301 5.49 17.00 -8.17
CA GLY A 301 6.72 17.54 -8.74
C GLY A 301 7.81 17.78 -7.70
N ILE A 302 7.81 17.01 -6.59
CA ILE A 302 8.79 17.11 -5.50
C ILE A 302 9.92 16.08 -5.66
N PRO A 303 11.02 16.19 -4.89
CA PRO A 303 12.08 15.18 -4.88
C PRO A 303 11.55 13.80 -4.48
N TYR A 304 12.22 12.77 -5.00
CA TYR A 304 11.94 11.38 -4.66
C TYR A 304 12.77 10.92 -3.47
N GLY A 305 12.27 9.99 -2.68
CA GLY A 305 13.02 9.34 -1.62
C GLY A 305 14.27 8.62 -2.13
N ARG A 306 15.26 8.46 -1.28
CA ARG A 306 16.62 7.94 -1.56
C ARG A 306 16.67 6.41 -1.62
N ALA A 307 15.78 5.76 -2.37
CA ALA A 307 15.58 4.31 -2.37
C ALA A 307 16.85 3.51 -2.61
N LYS A 308 17.69 3.93 -3.57
CA LYS A 308 18.94 3.23 -3.89
C LYS A 308 19.91 3.24 -2.72
N GLU A 309 20.00 4.35 -2.01
CA GLU A 309 20.86 4.49 -0.82
C GLU A 309 20.36 3.61 0.33
N TYR A 310 19.05 3.49 0.52
CA TYR A 310 18.48 2.56 1.50
C TYR A 310 18.88 1.11 1.22
N VAL A 311 18.69 0.64 -0.02
CA VAL A 311 19.10 -0.70 -0.42
C VAL A 311 20.61 -0.90 -0.29
N SER A 312 21.42 0.08 -0.71
CA SER A 312 22.88 0.03 -0.58
C SER A 312 23.36 0.01 0.87
N ALA A 313 22.58 0.60 1.78
CA ALA A 313 22.85 0.55 3.23
C ALA A 313 22.41 -0.76 3.89
N GLY A 314 21.88 -1.72 3.11
CA GLY A 314 21.45 -3.03 3.62
C GLY A 314 20.00 -3.08 4.09
N LEU A 315 19.21 -2.03 3.85
CA LEU A 315 17.79 -1.98 4.20
C LEU A 315 16.92 -2.66 3.13
N GLY A 316 15.77 -3.19 3.56
CA GLY A 316 14.64 -3.42 2.67
C GLY A 316 13.83 -2.14 2.52
N LEU A 317 13.06 -2.04 1.46
CA LEU A 317 12.05 -1.00 1.31
C LEU A 317 10.81 -1.55 0.61
N ALA A 318 9.67 -0.93 0.87
CA ALA A 318 8.43 -1.12 0.14
C ALA A 318 8.12 0.09 -0.75
N LEU A 319 7.33 -0.13 -1.78
CA LEU A 319 6.74 0.92 -2.62
C LEU A 319 5.22 0.80 -2.56
N ALA A 320 4.54 1.93 -2.44
CA ALA A 320 3.09 1.99 -2.43
C ALA A 320 2.58 3.16 -3.28
N SER A 321 1.29 3.16 -3.59
CA SER A 321 0.71 4.13 -4.53
C SER A 321 0.41 5.49 -3.93
N ASP A 322 0.13 5.53 -2.64
CA ASP A 322 -0.48 6.69 -1.98
C ASP A 322 -1.78 7.14 -2.70
N TYR A 323 -2.56 6.19 -3.20
CA TYR A 323 -3.76 6.53 -3.96
C TYR A 323 -4.72 7.39 -3.13
N ASN A 324 -4.74 8.68 -3.44
CA ASN A 324 -5.55 9.70 -2.78
C ASN A 324 -5.97 10.79 -3.79
N PRO A 325 -6.96 11.64 -3.47
CA PRO A 325 -7.47 12.62 -4.43
C PRO A 325 -6.56 13.83 -4.66
N GLY A 326 -5.56 14.06 -3.81
CA GLY A 326 -4.79 15.32 -3.79
C GLY A 326 -3.38 15.26 -4.34
N SER A 327 -2.70 14.15 -4.11
CA SER A 327 -1.27 14.01 -4.42
C SER A 327 -0.94 12.78 -5.27
N SER A 328 -1.86 11.79 -5.40
CA SER A 328 -1.61 10.59 -6.20
C SER A 328 -2.94 9.92 -6.61
N PRO A 329 -3.66 10.43 -7.62
CA PRO A 329 -4.98 9.91 -7.98
C PRO A 329 -4.92 8.63 -8.83
N SER A 330 -4.04 7.69 -8.49
CA SER A 330 -3.86 6.41 -9.19
C SER A 330 -3.33 5.32 -8.28
N GLY A 331 -4.01 4.16 -8.26
CA GLY A 331 -3.58 2.95 -7.56
C GLY A 331 -2.90 1.93 -8.51
N ASP A 332 -2.27 2.36 -9.59
CA ASP A 332 -1.59 1.46 -10.53
C ASP A 332 -0.17 1.10 -10.06
N MET A 333 -0.03 -0.06 -9.41
CA MET A 333 1.26 -0.54 -8.90
C MET A 333 2.31 -0.80 -10.00
N ARG A 334 1.89 -0.97 -11.26
CA ARG A 334 2.83 -1.07 -12.39
C ARG A 334 3.49 0.28 -12.66
N PHE A 335 2.74 1.37 -12.51
CA PHE A 335 3.28 2.72 -12.60
C PHE A 335 4.19 3.05 -11.41
N VAL A 336 3.80 2.66 -10.19
CA VAL A 336 4.64 2.77 -8.99
C VAL A 336 5.98 2.04 -9.19
N MET A 337 5.93 0.80 -9.70
CA MET A 337 7.12 0.01 -10.04
C MET A 337 8.00 0.70 -11.09
N ALA A 338 7.38 1.31 -12.12
CA ALA A 338 8.11 2.07 -13.15
C ALA A 338 8.80 3.30 -12.57
N LEU A 339 8.13 4.06 -11.71
CA LEU A 339 8.73 5.21 -11.01
C LEU A 339 9.89 4.79 -10.10
N GLY A 340 9.75 3.67 -9.38
CA GLY A 340 10.83 3.06 -8.61
C GLY A 340 12.08 2.82 -9.46
N CYS A 341 11.92 2.26 -10.67
CA CYS A 341 13.04 2.05 -11.59
C CYS A 341 13.59 3.37 -12.17
N ILE A 342 12.72 4.19 -12.75
CA ILE A 342 13.14 5.35 -13.56
C ILE A 342 13.64 6.50 -12.70
N ARG A 343 12.92 6.79 -11.60
CA ARG A 343 13.16 7.97 -10.78
C ARG A 343 13.99 7.66 -9.54
N MET A 344 13.80 6.49 -8.93
CA MET A 344 14.47 6.11 -7.70
C MET A 344 15.67 5.16 -7.93
N ARG A 345 15.95 4.80 -9.21
CA ARG A 345 17.09 3.99 -9.63
C ARG A 345 17.15 2.58 -9.03
N LEU A 346 16.02 2.04 -8.69
CA LEU A 346 15.89 0.62 -8.34
C LEU A 346 16.01 -0.24 -9.61
N THR A 347 16.57 -1.43 -9.47
CA THR A 347 16.48 -2.44 -10.53
C THR A 347 15.04 -2.94 -10.67
N PRO A 348 14.63 -3.56 -11.80
CA PRO A 348 13.32 -4.19 -11.91
C PRO A 348 13.05 -5.22 -10.82
N ALA A 349 14.06 -5.99 -10.39
CA ALA A 349 13.96 -6.96 -9.31
C ALA A 349 13.71 -6.29 -7.95
N GLN A 350 14.48 -5.24 -7.62
CA GLN A 350 14.30 -4.47 -6.39
C GLN A 350 12.90 -3.84 -6.33
N SER A 351 12.47 -3.21 -7.44
CA SER A 351 11.15 -2.57 -7.51
C SER A 351 10.00 -3.60 -7.44
N PHE A 352 10.17 -4.78 -8.02
CA PHE A 352 9.22 -5.88 -7.94
C PHE A 352 9.08 -6.38 -6.49
N ASN A 353 10.18 -6.71 -5.82
CA ASN A 353 10.16 -7.13 -4.42
C ASN A 353 9.56 -6.04 -3.50
N ALA A 354 9.80 -4.76 -3.82
CA ALA A 354 9.24 -3.62 -3.09
C ALA A 354 7.71 -3.50 -3.26
N CYS A 355 7.16 -3.85 -4.43
CA CYS A 355 5.72 -3.82 -4.72
C CYS A 355 4.97 -5.12 -4.37
N THR A 356 5.68 -6.15 -3.94
CA THR A 356 5.11 -7.48 -3.63
C THR A 356 5.43 -7.89 -2.19
N LEU A 357 6.51 -8.62 -1.95
CA LEU A 357 6.83 -9.21 -0.64
C LEU A 357 7.06 -8.14 0.45
N ASN A 358 7.81 -7.07 0.15
CA ASN A 358 8.08 -6.04 1.14
C ASN A 358 6.86 -5.16 1.43
N SER A 359 6.02 -4.87 0.42
CA SER A 359 4.72 -4.24 0.66
C SER A 359 3.78 -5.14 1.47
N ALA A 360 3.79 -6.45 1.22
CA ALA A 360 3.05 -7.41 2.06
C ALA A 360 3.55 -7.39 3.51
N TYR A 361 4.87 -7.26 3.72
CA TYR A 361 5.44 -7.09 5.06
C TYR A 361 4.98 -5.79 5.72
N ALA A 362 5.03 -4.66 4.99
CA ALA A 362 4.57 -3.36 5.47
C ALA A 362 3.07 -3.32 5.82
N MET A 363 2.31 -4.31 5.34
CA MET A 363 0.89 -4.54 5.66
C MET A 363 0.67 -5.63 6.72
N GLY A 364 1.72 -6.28 7.24
CA GLY A 364 1.59 -7.41 8.16
C GLY A 364 0.91 -8.64 7.56
N VAL A 365 1.01 -8.85 6.24
CA VAL A 365 0.37 -9.98 5.52
C VAL A 365 1.38 -10.86 4.78
N ALA A 366 2.69 -10.68 5.01
CA ALA A 366 3.73 -11.39 4.29
C ALA A 366 3.76 -12.91 4.56
N GLU A 367 3.15 -13.38 5.64
CA GLU A 367 2.98 -14.82 5.89
C GLU A 367 2.05 -15.48 4.86
N ASP A 368 1.04 -14.73 4.38
CA ASP A 368 0.02 -15.24 3.46
C ASP A 368 0.15 -14.73 2.02
N LEU A 369 0.86 -13.62 1.77
CA LEU A 369 0.86 -12.90 0.49
C LEU A 369 2.25 -12.42 0.07
N GLY A 370 2.34 -11.85 -1.13
CA GLY A 370 3.51 -11.15 -1.65
C GLY A 370 4.58 -12.02 -2.31
N SER A 371 4.39 -13.34 -2.36
CA SER A 371 5.32 -14.27 -3.04
C SER A 371 4.63 -15.53 -3.52
N VAL A 372 5.26 -16.25 -4.45
CA VAL A 372 4.91 -17.62 -4.81
C VAL A 372 5.62 -18.56 -3.82
N THR A 373 4.86 -19.01 -2.84
CA THR A 373 5.36 -19.92 -1.80
C THR A 373 4.24 -20.92 -1.48
N VAL A 374 4.56 -22.21 -1.38
CA VAL A 374 3.58 -23.24 -1.00
C VAL A 374 2.96 -22.87 0.35
N GLY A 375 1.64 -23.00 0.46
CA GLY A 375 0.87 -22.64 1.65
C GLY A 375 0.35 -21.20 1.68
N LYS A 376 0.89 -20.27 0.89
CA LYS A 376 0.35 -18.90 0.78
C LYS A 376 -0.91 -18.85 -0.07
N LEU A 377 -1.72 -17.80 0.13
CA LEU A 377 -2.90 -17.54 -0.67
C LEU A 377 -2.52 -17.38 -2.15
N ALA A 378 -3.29 -18.00 -3.03
CA ALA A 378 -3.09 -17.93 -4.47
C ALA A 378 -3.63 -16.60 -5.03
N ASN A 379 -2.97 -15.49 -4.64
CA ASN A 379 -3.16 -14.17 -5.20
C ASN A 379 -2.12 -13.96 -6.30
N LEU A 380 -2.52 -14.16 -7.55
CA LEU A 380 -1.62 -14.29 -8.70
C LEU A 380 -2.08 -13.42 -9.87
N ILE A 381 -1.12 -12.95 -10.65
CA ILE A 381 -1.33 -12.35 -11.96
C ILE A 381 -0.80 -13.31 -13.01
N VAL A 382 -1.63 -13.67 -13.97
CA VAL A 382 -1.21 -14.34 -15.21
C VAL A 382 -1.11 -13.28 -16.29
N THR A 383 0.05 -13.18 -16.93
CA THR A 383 0.26 -12.22 -18.00
C THR A 383 0.06 -12.86 -19.39
N LYS A 384 -0.17 -12.06 -20.41
CA LYS A 384 0.16 -12.45 -21.78
C LYS A 384 1.66 -12.73 -21.86
N PRO A 385 2.15 -13.47 -22.88
CA PRO A 385 3.59 -13.66 -23.07
C PRO A 385 4.34 -12.32 -23.09
N VAL A 386 5.29 -12.16 -22.18
CA VAL A 386 6.18 -11.00 -22.07
C VAL A 386 7.63 -11.47 -22.00
N PRO A 387 8.61 -10.68 -22.51
CA PRO A 387 9.98 -11.17 -22.64
C PRO A 387 10.72 -11.37 -21.31
N SER A 388 10.35 -10.64 -20.25
CA SER A 388 11.00 -10.75 -18.94
C SER A 388 10.25 -9.93 -17.89
N LEU A 389 10.61 -10.11 -16.61
CA LEU A 389 10.13 -9.28 -15.49
C LEU A 389 10.36 -7.78 -15.73
N ALA A 390 11.49 -7.42 -16.36
CA ALA A 390 11.81 -6.01 -16.65
C ALA A 390 10.82 -5.34 -17.62
N PHE A 391 10.08 -6.13 -18.42
CA PHE A 391 9.04 -5.60 -19.29
C PHE A 391 7.92 -4.90 -18.53
N ILE A 392 7.59 -5.37 -17.33
CA ILE A 392 6.50 -4.83 -16.50
C ILE A 392 6.69 -3.33 -16.21
N PRO A 393 7.80 -2.89 -15.58
CA PRO A 393 8.02 -1.45 -15.35
C PRO A 393 8.38 -0.70 -16.64
N TYR A 394 8.99 -1.35 -17.64
CA TYR A 394 9.35 -0.72 -18.91
C TYR A 394 8.13 -0.34 -19.74
N CYS A 395 7.13 -1.24 -19.84
CA CYS A 395 5.90 -1.05 -20.59
C CYS A 395 4.66 -1.00 -19.68
N HIS A 396 4.75 -0.29 -18.56
CA HIS A 396 3.72 -0.28 -17.51
C HIS A 396 2.29 0.06 -18.00
N GLN A 397 2.12 0.77 -19.12
CA GLN A 397 0.81 1.07 -19.70
C GLN A 397 0.29 -0.02 -20.64
N THR A 398 1.14 -0.97 -21.07
CA THR A 398 0.70 -2.05 -21.96
C THR A 398 -0.26 -2.98 -21.20
N PRO A 399 -1.41 -3.36 -21.79
CA PRO A 399 -2.37 -4.27 -21.16
C PRO A 399 -1.88 -5.72 -21.24
N PHE A 400 -0.83 -6.05 -20.46
CA PHE A 400 -0.22 -7.38 -20.46
C PHE A 400 -0.88 -8.34 -19.46
N ILE A 401 -1.67 -7.86 -18.51
CA ILE A 401 -2.42 -8.73 -17.59
C ILE A 401 -3.49 -9.47 -18.40
N ALA A 402 -3.45 -10.80 -18.33
CA ALA A 402 -4.44 -11.67 -18.94
C ALA A 402 -5.49 -12.13 -17.93
N LYS A 403 -5.08 -12.47 -16.69
CA LYS A 403 -5.98 -12.88 -15.62
C LYS A 403 -5.44 -12.42 -14.26
N VAL A 404 -6.34 -12.13 -13.34
CA VAL A 404 -6.06 -11.92 -11.92
C VAL A 404 -6.79 -12.98 -11.12
N LEU A 405 -6.05 -13.73 -10.32
CA LEU A 405 -6.59 -14.69 -9.37
C LEU A 405 -6.43 -14.14 -7.96
N LEU A 406 -7.48 -14.15 -7.18
CA LEU A 406 -7.42 -13.83 -5.76
C LEU A 406 -8.03 -15.00 -4.98
N ARG A 407 -7.30 -15.49 -3.99
CA ARG A 407 -7.67 -16.68 -3.21
C ARG A 407 -8.00 -17.89 -4.11
N GLY A 408 -7.19 -18.04 -5.16
CA GLY A 408 -7.36 -19.14 -6.12
C GLY A 408 -8.53 -18.97 -7.10
N THR A 409 -9.34 -17.93 -6.97
CA THR A 409 -10.50 -17.68 -7.84
C THR A 409 -10.14 -16.64 -8.92
N HIS A 410 -10.49 -16.90 -10.16
CA HIS A 410 -10.35 -15.95 -11.26
C HIS A 410 -11.34 -14.79 -11.07
N ILE A 411 -10.83 -13.56 -11.04
CA ILE A 411 -11.63 -12.35 -10.79
C ILE A 411 -11.84 -11.55 -12.08
N CYS A 412 -10.81 -11.38 -12.89
CA CYS A 412 -10.85 -10.64 -14.17
C CYS A 412 -9.70 -11.05 -15.10
#